data_e9ca0e43d3c2bfeae21eeec24da4a82c
#
_entry.id   e9ca0e43d3c2bfeae21eeec24da4a82c
#
_cell.length_a   1.000
_cell.length_b   1.000
_cell.length_c   1.000
_cell.angle_alpha   90.00
_cell.angle_beta   90.00
_cell.angle_gamma   90.00
#
_symmetry.space_group_name_H-M   'P 1'
#
loop_
_entity.id
_entity.type
_entity.pdbx_description
1 polymer ?
#
loop_
_entity_poly.entity_id
_entity_poly.type
_entity_poly.pdbx_seq_one_letter_code
_entity_poly.pdbx_strand_id
1 'polypeptide(L)'
;KARSGRYPLRALERIPVEYHNWAIAPLSSQQVEVAAQLRRRCCFSQVNILNLKSCPLQSQHVIFCQNVLIYFRRWRRREILDALAQRLAPGGLLVIGLGEMVDWEHPLLESVHSGHVTAFVRKQSTSTGESARR
;
A
#
# COMPACT_ATOMS: atom_id res chain seq x y z
N LYS A 1 4.15 3.80 19.22
CA LYS A 1 2.68 3.64 19.13
C LYS A 1 2.29 2.52 18.16
N ALA A 2 2.65 2.61 16.88
CA ALA A 2 2.29 1.59 15.88
C ALA A 2 2.74 0.18 16.27
N ARG A 3 4.01 0.00 16.68
CA ARG A 3 4.54 -1.32 17.09
C ARG A 3 3.85 -1.91 18.32
N SER A 4 3.44 -1.09 19.29
CA SER A 4 2.73 -1.59 20.48
C SER A 4 1.27 -1.94 20.17
N GLY A 5 0.68 -1.39 19.12
CA GLY A 5 -0.72 -1.62 18.75
C GLY A 5 -1.74 -1.08 19.75
N ARG A 6 -1.33 -0.17 20.65
CA ARG A 6 -2.18 0.38 21.71
C ARG A 6 -2.73 1.75 21.34
N TYR A 7 -4.02 1.90 21.47
CA TYR A 7 -4.76 3.10 21.07
C TYR A 7 -5.80 3.49 22.13
N PRO A 8 -6.16 4.79 22.22
CA PRO A 8 -7.27 5.20 23.08
C PRO A 8 -8.59 4.61 22.56
N LEU A 9 -9.54 4.34 23.44
CA LEU A 9 -10.85 3.74 23.12
C LEU A 9 -11.56 4.49 21.97
N ARG A 10 -11.47 5.81 21.94
CA ARG A 10 -12.05 6.66 20.87
C ARG A 10 -11.53 6.33 19.45
N ALA A 11 -10.43 5.61 19.33
CA ALA A 11 -9.94 5.19 18.03
C ALA A 11 -10.88 4.19 17.35
N LEU A 12 -11.72 3.49 18.12
CA LEU A 12 -12.73 2.56 17.61
C LEU A 12 -13.79 3.23 16.74
N GLU A 13 -14.11 4.51 17.00
CA GLU A 13 -15.09 5.28 16.22
C GLU A 13 -14.75 5.33 14.73
N ARG A 14 -13.48 5.14 14.38
CA ARG A 14 -12.98 5.15 13.00
C ARG A 14 -12.86 3.75 12.38
N ILE A 15 -13.20 2.71 13.13
CA ILE A 15 -13.10 1.32 12.69
C ILE A 15 -14.53 0.77 12.58
N PRO A 16 -14.95 0.24 11.43
CA PRO A 16 -16.24 -0.39 11.30
C PRO A 16 -16.46 -1.48 12.33
N VAL A 17 -17.67 -1.56 12.86
CA VAL A 17 -18.03 -2.42 14.03
C VAL A 17 -17.76 -3.90 13.75
N GLU A 18 -17.92 -4.34 12.50
CA GLU A 18 -17.66 -5.71 12.07
C GLU A 18 -16.23 -6.19 12.32
N TYR A 19 -15.27 -5.25 12.43
CA TYR A 19 -13.87 -5.57 12.73
C TYR A 19 -13.54 -5.62 14.21
N HIS A 20 -14.39 -5.05 15.09
CA HIS A 20 -14.08 -4.91 16.51
C HIS A 20 -13.82 -6.26 17.20
N ASN A 21 -14.64 -7.27 16.93
CA ASN A 21 -14.61 -8.54 17.63
C ASN A 21 -13.34 -9.36 17.39
N TRP A 22 -12.74 -9.25 16.21
CA TRP A 22 -11.57 -10.07 15.84
C TRP A 22 -10.27 -9.28 15.68
N ALA A 23 -10.37 -7.96 15.42
CA ALA A 23 -9.21 -7.11 15.20
C ALA A 23 -8.74 -6.38 16.47
N ILE A 24 -9.61 -6.24 17.47
CA ILE A 24 -9.38 -5.41 18.64
C ILE A 24 -9.57 -6.24 19.91
N ALA A 25 -8.68 -6.04 20.87
CA ALA A 25 -8.80 -6.58 22.23
C ALA A 25 -8.92 -5.42 23.23
N PRO A 26 -9.82 -5.52 24.23
CA PRO A 26 -9.87 -4.54 25.31
C PRO A 26 -8.57 -4.62 26.14
N LEU A 27 -8.00 -3.47 26.48
CA LEU A 27 -6.80 -3.40 27.31
C LEU A 27 -7.13 -2.78 28.68
N SER A 28 -7.98 -1.75 28.69
CA SER A 28 -8.49 -1.09 29.92
C SER A 28 -9.79 -0.35 29.57
N SER A 29 -10.38 0.32 30.58
CA SER A 29 -11.57 1.18 30.36
C SER A 29 -11.36 2.33 29.37
N GLN A 30 -10.12 2.70 29.08
CA GLN A 30 -9.78 3.84 28.20
C GLN A 30 -8.92 3.45 27.00
N GLN A 31 -8.45 2.21 26.92
CA GLN A 31 -7.51 1.76 25.89
C GLN A 31 -7.90 0.43 25.28
N VAL A 32 -7.59 0.32 24.01
CA VAL A 32 -7.71 -0.92 23.22
C VAL A 32 -6.37 -1.28 22.61
N GLU A 33 -6.22 -2.54 22.27
CA GLU A 33 -5.04 -3.07 21.62
C GLU A 33 -5.44 -3.81 20.34
N VAL A 34 -4.67 -3.69 19.30
CA VAL A 34 -4.84 -4.50 18.10
C VAL A 34 -4.59 -5.97 18.47
N ALA A 35 -5.44 -6.88 18.02
CA ALA A 35 -5.35 -8.29 18.35
C ALA A 35 -3.97 -8.86 18.03
N ALA A 36 -3.43 -9.68 18.93
CA ALA A 36 -2.07 -10.21 18.83
C ALA A 36 -1.78 -10.96 17.52
N GLN A 37 -2.78 -11.65 16.98
CA GLN A 37 -2.70 -12.34 15.69
C GLN A 37 -2.46 -11.38 14.50
N LEU A 38 -3.04 -10.17 14.53
CA LEU A 38 -2.80 -9.14 13.52
C LEU A 38 -1.43 -8.48 13.73
N ARG A 39 -1.09 -8.14 14.97
CA ARG A 39 0.22 -7.52 15.27
C ARG A 39 1.40 -8.37 14.81
N ARG A 40 1.31 -9.69 14.94
CA ARG A 40 2.35 -10.61 14.45
C ARG A 40 2.53 -10.61 12.94
N ARG A 41 1.53 -10.18 12.19
CA ARG A 41 1.56 -10.05 10.72
C ARG A 41 2.00 -8.66 10.25
N CYS A 42 2.19 -7.70 11.16
CA CYS A 42 2.59 -6.32 10.84
C CYS A 42 4.08 -6.14 11.09
N CYS A 43 4.77 -5.58 10.12
CA CYS A 43 6.15 -5.13 10.22
C CYS A 43 6.19 -3.60 10.05
N PHE A 44 6.90 -2.91 10.96
CA PHE A 44 7.11 -1.47 10.90
C PHE A 44 8.58 -1.17 10.70
N SER A 45 8.91 -0.60 9.57
CA SER A 45 10.27 -0.22 9.19
C SER A 45 10.34 1.24 8.83
N GLN A 46 11.47 1.88 9.15
CA GLN A 46 11.78 3.21 8.63
C GLN A 46 12.46 3.05 7.27
N VAL A 47 11.85 3.58 6.24
CA VAL A 47 12.34 3.49 4.86
C VAL A 47 12.40 4.89 4.26
N ASN A 48 13.49 5.19 3.55
CA ASN A 48 13.56 6.40 2.75
C ASN A 48 12.88 6.16 1.40
N ILE A 49 11.75 6.84 1.17
CA ILE A 49 10.98 6.72 -0.06
C ILE A 49 11.76 7.15 -1.32
N LEU A 50 12.80 7.98 -1.14
CA LEU A 50 13.67 8.39 -2.24
C LEU A 50 14.73 7.34 -2.59
N ASN A 51 14.90 6.34 -1.75
CA ASN A 51 15.87 5.24 -1.97
C ASN A 51 15.20 3.87 -1.83
N LEU A 52 14.07 3.69 -2.49
CA LEU A 52 13.36 2.42 -2.48
C LEU A 52 14.16 1.27 -3.12
N LYS A 53 15.13 1.58 -4.00
CA LYS A 53 15.97 0.56 -4.65
C LYS A 53 16.71 -0.32 -3.64
N SER A 54 17.11 0.23 -2.50
CA SER A 54 17.74 -0.51 -1.40
C SER A 54 16.77 -1.20 -0.44
N CYS A 55 15.46 -1.01 -0.61
CA CYS A 55 14.45 -1.64 0.23
C CYS A 55 14.27 -3.12 -0.18
N PRO A 56 14.38 -4.07 0.73
CA PRO A 56 14.26 -5.50 0.43
C PRO A 56 12.83 -5.94 0.10
N LEU A 57 11.84 -5.07 0.33
CA LEU A 57 10.43 -5.36 0.08
C LEU A 57 10.17 -5.42 -1.43
N GLN A 58 9.88 -6.60 -1.92
CA GLN A 58 9.52 -6.85 -3.33
C GLN A 58 8.21 -7.63 -3.41
N SER A 59 7.59 -7.63 -4.58
CA SER A 59 6.38 -8.40 -4.88
C SER A 59 5.22 -8.10 -3.93
N GLN A 60 4.96 -6.82 -3.71
CA GLN A 60 3.82 -6.37 -2.90
C GLN A 60 2.51 -6.53 -3.69
N HIS A 61 1.47 -7.10 -3.07
CA HIS A 61 0.15 -7.24 -3.70
C HIS A 61 -0.63 -5.92 -3.67
N VAL A 62 -0.47 -5.12 -2.63
CA VAL A 62 -1.09 -3.79 -2.53
C VAL A 62 -0.09 -2.81 -1.92
N ILE A 63 0.04 -1.65 -2.54
CA ILE A 63 0.83 -0.52 -2.04
C ILE A 63 -0.10 0.68 -1.90
N PHE A 64 -0.19 1.26 -0.70
CA PHE A 64 -0.82 2.54 -0.45
C PHE A 64 0.25 3.62 -0.30
N CYS A 65 0.24 4.61 -1.19
CA CYS A 65 1.10 5.79 -1.13
C CYS A 65 0.23 7.05 -1.23
N GLN A 66 -0.42 7.41 -0.13
CA GLN A 66 -1.37 8.52 -0.05
C GLN A 66 -0.85 9.61 0.87
N ASN A 67 -1.10 10.87 0.51
CA ASN A 67 -0.69 12.06 1.26
C ASN A 67 0.84 12.18 1.50
N VAL A 68 1.63 11.59 0.61
CA VAL A 68 3.09 11.57 0.68
C VAL A 68 3.69 12.31 -0.52
N LEU A 69 3.17 12.08 -1.71
CA LEU A 69 3.72 12.64 -2.94
C LEU A 69 3.58 14.17 -2.99
N ILE A 70 2.60 14.73 -2.29
CA ILE A 70 2.37 16.19 -2.19
C ILE A 70 3.60 16.97 -1.70
N TYR A 71 4.49 16.34 -0.95
CA TYR A 71 5.72 16.97 -0.42
C TYR A 71 6.86 17.00 -1.41
N PHE A 72 6.72 16.43 -2.60
CA PHE A 72 7.78 16.31 -3.60
C PHE A 72 7.45 17.09 -4.86
N ARG A 73 8.48 17.56 -5.56
CA ARG A 73 8.36 18.15 -6.89
C ARG A 73 7.89 17.09 -7.89
N ARG A 74 7.19 17.51 -8.97
CA ARG A 74 6.56 16.62 -9.94
C ARG A 74 7.49 15.54 -10.51
N TRP A 75 8.72 15.91 -10.87
CA TRP A 75 9.69 14.95 -11.40
C TRP A 75 10.08 13.88 -10.36
N ARG A 76 10.22 14.28 -9.07
CA ARG A 76 10.54 13.35 -7.99
C ARG A 76 9.37 12.41 -7.68
N ARG A 77 8.13 12.88 -7.83
CA ARG A 77 6.93 12.02 -7.71
C ARG A 77 6.96 10.91 -8.74
N ARG A 78 7.33 11.20 -9.99
CA ARG A 78 7.49 10.20 -11.05
C ARG A 78 8.51 9.13 -10.68
N GLU A 79 9.70 9.51 -10.25
CA GLU A 79 10.74 8.57 -9.81
C GLU A 79 10.26 7.66 -8.67
N ILE A 80 9.54 8.21 -7.69
CA ILE A 80 8.97 7.44 -6.57
C ILE A 80 7.94 6.45 -7.10
N LEU A 81 7.02 6.89 -7.96
CA LEU A 81 5.97 6.04 -8.52
C LEU A 81 6.55 4.92 -9.40
N ASP A 82 7.56 5.22 -10.21
CA ASP A 82 8.26 4.22 -11.03
C ASP A 82 8.92 3.15 -10.14
N ALA A 83 9.53 3.59 -9.02
CA ALA A 83 10.14 2.68 -8.06
C ALA A 83 9.09 1.83 -7.31
N LEU A 84 7.90 2.36 -7.01
CA LEU A 84 6.80 1.63 -6.41
C LEU A 84 6.18 0.62 -7.40
N ALA A 85 6.00 1.03 -8.65
CA ALA A 85 5.47 0.17 -9.71
C ALA A 85 6.31 -1.11 -9.89
N GLN A 86 7.63 -0.99 -9.81
CA GLN A 86 8.55 -2.14 -9.91
C GLN A 86 8.41 -3.12 -8.74
N ARG A 87 7.87 -2.67 -7.60
CA ARG A 87 7.69 -3.50 -6.40
C ARG A 87 6.35 -4.21 -6.30
N LEU A 88 5.42 -3.90 -7.18
CA LEU A 88 4.17 -4.63 -7.25
C LEU A 88 4.39 -6.06 -7.77
N ALA A 89 3.66 -7.00 -7.24
CA ALA A 89 3.48 -8.30 -7.85
C ALA A 89 2.65 -8.16 -9.14
N PRO A 90 2.75 -9.07 -10.12
CA PRO A 90 1.79 -9.13 -11.22
C PRO A 90 0.35 -9.19 -10.68
N GLY A 91 -0.55 -8.36 -11.20
CA GLY A 91 -1.90 -8.17 -10.68
C GLY A 91 -2.00 -7.33 -9.40
N GLY A 92 -0.87 -6.86 -8.87
CA GLY A 92 -0.83 -6.01 -7.66
C GLY A 92 -1.37 -4.61 -7.90
N LEU A 93 -1.85 -3.97 -6.84
CA LEU A 93 -2.53 -2.67 -6.84
C LEU A 93 -1.66 -1.59 -6.20
N LEU A 94 -1.47 -0.47 -6.89
CA LEU A 94 -0.92 0.78 -6.33
C LEU A 94 -2.04 1.80 -6.17
N VAL A 95 -2.25 2.29 -4.96
CA VAL A 95 -3.22 3.33 -4.63
C VAL A 95 -2.49 4.59 -4.21
N ILE A 96 -2.79 5.72 -4.87
CA ILE A 96 -2.25 7.04 -4.53
C ILE A 96 -3.35 8.00 -4.13
N GLY A 97 -3.00 9.13 -3.52
CA GLY A 97 -3.95 10.18 -3.18
C GLY A 97 -4.53 10.86 -4.42
N LEU A 98 -5.78 11.26 -4.33
CA LEU A 98 -6.47 11.97 -5.40
C LEU A 98 -5.71 13.27 -5.71
N GLY A 99 -5.39 13.49 -7.00
CA GLY A 99 -4.67 14.69 -7.46
C GLY A 99 -3.19 14.75 -7.09
N GLU A 100 -2.62 13.77 -6.40
CA GLU A 100 -1.19 13.75 -6.06
C GLU A 100 -0.30 13.61 -7.30
N MET A 101 -0.81 12.99 -8.36
CA MET A 101 -0.14 12.89 -9.64
C MET A 101 -1.15 12.92 -10.78
N VAL A 102 -0.87 13.76 -11.78
CA VAL A 102 -1.64 13.89 -13.03
C VAL A 102 -0.70 13.56 -14.18
N ASP A 103 -1.21 12.94 -15.25
CA ASP A 103 -0.46 12.61 -16.47
C ASP A 103 0.77 11.73 -16.22
N TRP A 104 0.64 10.74 -15.34
CA TRP A 104 1.66 9.71 -15.16
C TRP A 104 1.14 8.36 -15.66
N GLU A 105 1.93 7.77 -16.52
CA GLU A 105 1.71 6.44 -17.05
C GLU A 105 2.96 5.59 -16.85
N HIS A 106 2.77 4.30 -16.68
CA HIS A 106 3.87 3.36 -16.54
C HIS A 106 3.60 2.11 -17.40
N PRO A 107 4.59 1.62 -18.18
CA PRO A 107 4.36 0.52 -19.14
C PRO A 107 3.84 -0.76 -18.48
N LEU A 108 4.20 -1.01 -17.23
CA LEU A 108 3.76 -2.19 -16.47
C LEU A 108 2.40 -2.04 -15.80
N LEU A 109 1.79 -0.86 -15.85
CA LEU A 109 0.55 -0.57 -15.10
C LEU A 109 -0.59 -0.20 -16.02
N GLU A 110 -1.81 -0.47 -15.55
CA GLU A 110 -3.06 0.03 -16.09
C GLU A 110 -3.74 0.90 -15.04
N SER A 111 -4.24 2.07 -15.46
CA SER A 111 -5.00 2.96 -14.58
C SER A 111 -6.38 2.40 -14.31
N VAL A 112 -6.79 2.39 -13.05
CA VAL A 112 -8.14 2.05 -12.62
C VAL A 112 -8.78 3.30 -12.04
N HIS A 113 -9.80 3.82 -12.70
CA HIS A 113 -10.52 4.99 -12.24
C HIS A 113 -11.68 4.56 -11.34
N SER A 114 -11.61 4.94 -10.08
CA SER A 114 -12.73 4.90 -9.15
C SER A 114 -12.91 6.30 -8.59
N GLY A 115 -14.12 6.83 -8.60
CA GLY A 115 -14.43 8.26 -8.37
C GLY A 115 -13.79 8.96 -7.16
N HIS A 116 -13.19 8.21 -6.25
CA HIS A 116 -12.60 8.74 -5.00
C HIS A 116 -11.11 8.41 -4.80
N VAL A 117 -10.51 7.59 -5.66
CA VAL A 117 -9.10 7.20 -5.56
C VAL A 117 -8.47 7.09 -6.95
N THR A 118 -7.19 7.37 -7.03
CA THR A 118 -6.35 7.06 -8.18
C THR A 118 -5.62 5.76 -7.90
N ALA A 119 -5.86 4.75 -8.72
CA ALA A 119 -5.27 3.43 -8.55
C ALA A 119 -4.73 2.89 -9.88
N PHE A 120 -3.75 2.00 -9.78
CA PHE A 120 -3.09 1.36 -10.91
C PHE A 120 -2.91 -0.12 -10.61
N VAL A 121 -3.21 -0.98 -11.58
CA VAL A 121 -3.01 -2.44 -11.48
C VAL A 121 -1.80 -2.83 -12.31
N ARG A 122 -0.91 -3.66 -11.75
CA ARG A 122 0.20 -4.22 -12.52
C ARG A 122 -0.31 -5.30 -13.48
N LYS A 123 0.03 -5.14 -14.75
CA LYS A 123 -0.29 -6.09 -15.81
C LYS A 123 0.25 -7.49 -15.45
N GLN A 124 -0.50 -8.52 -15.80
CA GLN A 124 -0.02 -9.90 -15.73
C GLN A 124 1.14 -10.06 -16.73
N SER A 125 2.16 -10.80 -16.33
CA SER A 125 3.18 -11.23 -17.30
C SER A 125 2.49 -12.21 -18.25
N THR A 126 2.24 -11.80 -19.50
CA THR A 126 1.86 -12.73 -20.56
C THR A 126 3.08 -13.61 -20.81
N SER A 127 3.09 -14.82 -20.23
CA SER A 127 3.96 -15.87 -20.69
C SER A 127 3.48 -16.24 -22.10
N THR A 128 4.10 -15.68 -23.12
CA THR A 128 3.96 -16.17 -24.48
C THR A 128 4.55 -17.58 -24.49
N GLY A 129 3.70 -18.57 -24.25
CA GLY A 129 4.00 -19.96 -24.51
C GLY A 129 4.08 -20.14 -26.03
N GLU A 130 5.22 -19.84 -26.60
CA GLU A 130 5.59 -20.27 -27.93
C GLU A 130 5.88 -21.77 -27.85
N SER A 131 4.83 -22.55 -27.94
CA SER A 131 4.93 -23.97 -28.22
C SER A 131 5.38 -24.09 -29.69
N ALA A 132 6.68 -24.19 -29.89
CA ALA A 132 7.25 -24.58 -31.18
C ALA A 132 6.71 -25.97 -31.54
N ARG A 133 5.83 -25.99 -32.53
CA ARG A 133 5.54 -27.21 -33.29
C ARG A 133 6.78 -27.60 -34.07
N ARG A 134 7.29 -28.72 -33.77
CA ARG A 134 8.03 -29.59 -34.74
C ARG A 134 7.48 -31.00 -34.67
#